data_ac59b2ecac9ab5ff1a7cdcc0b2d6633e
#
_entry.id   ac59b2ecac9ab5ff1a7cdcc0b2d6633e
#
_cell.length_a   1.000
_cell.length_b   1.000
_cell.length_c   1.000
_cell.angle_alpha   90.00
_cell.angle_beta   90.00
_cell.angle_gamma   90.00
#
_symmetry.space_group_name_H-M   'P 1'
#
loop_
_entity.id
_entity.type
_entity.pdbx_description
1 polymer ?
#
loop_
_entity_poly.entity_id
_entity_poly.type
_entity_poly.pdbx_seq_one_letter_code
_entity_poly.pdbx_strand_id
1 'polypeptide(L)'
;MGKVVEWGGRAAYHRLMTDTTRSARGGVPERPSLDGLEETWARRWQSDGTYAFDRTKERSDVYAIDTPPPTVSGELHMGHVFSYTHTDTVARFQRMRGRTVFYPMGWDDNGLPTERRVQNVYGVRPDPALPYDRDWRPPAAPVDDAARKNPTAISRRNFIELCELLTVEDEKAFEALWRRLGLSVDWSLTYTTIGSAARAASQRAFLRNLARGEAYQAEAPTLWDVGYGTAVAQAELEARDYPGAYHRVAFHRPDGTPIHIETTRPELIPSVVALIAHPDDERYQDVFGTTVTSPVFGVEIPVLAHPAAEPDKGAGIAMCCTFGDLTDVT
;
A
#
# COMPACT_ATOMS: atom_id res chain seq x y z
N MET A 1 26.15 -49.34 -15.96
CA MET A 1 25.22 -49.76 -17.03
C MET A 1 23.83 -49.73 -16.46
N GLY A 2 23.18 -48.56 -16.43
CA GLY A 2 21.83 -48.37 -15.93
C GLY A 2 20.85 -48.33 -17.11
N LYS A 3 19.89 -49.22 -17.11
CA LYS A 3 18.83 -49.25 -18.12
C LYS A 3 17.84 -48.11 -17.83
N VAL A 4 17.73 -47.17 -18.77
CA VAL A 4 16.66 -46.17 -18.85
C VAL A 4 15.39 -46.93 -19.28
N VAL A 5 14.36 -46.88 -18.43
CA VAL A 5 13.03 -47.38 -18.78
C VAL A 5 12.30 -46.27 -19.51
N GLU A 6 12.15 -46.40 -20.81
CA GLU A 6 11.29 -45.56 -21.63
C GLU A 6 9.81 -45.77 -21.24
N TRP A 7 9.16 -44.75 -20.77
CA TRP A 7 7.71 -44.74 -20.57
C TRP A 7 7.03 -44.52 -21.91
N GLY A 8 6.63 -45.63 -22.53
CA GLY A 8 5.81 -45.61 -23.74
C GLY A 8 4.43 -45.05 -23.47
N GLY A 9 4.08 -44.02 -24.19
CA GLY A 9 2.74 -43.86 -24.62
C GLY A 9 1.95 -42.65 -24.18
N ARG A 10 2.18 -41.49 -24.82
CA ARG A 10 1.18 -40.39 -24.91
C ARG A 10 -0.19 -40.86 -25.45
N ALA A 11 -0.22 -41.91 -26.24
CA ALA A 11 -1.46 -42.49 -26.80
C ALA A 11 -2.31 -43.23 -25.76
N ALA A 12 -1.70 -43.87 -24.75
CA ALA A 12 -2.43 -44.52 -23.67
C ALA A 12 -3.04 -43.52 -22.69
N TYR A 13 -2.35 -42.39 -22.45
CA TYR A 13 -2.83 -41.31 -21.61
C TYR A 13 -4.07 -40.60 -22.20
N HIS A 14 -4.08 -40.37 -23.51
CA HIS A 14 -5.23 -39.77 -24.22
C HIS A 14 -6.48 -40.67 -24.26
N ARG A 15 -6.30 -41.98 -24.26
CA ARG A 15 -7.43 -42.93 -24.26
C ARG A 15 -8.10 -43.06 -22.89
N LEU A 16 -7.38 -42.82 -21.80
CA LEU A 16 -7.91 -42.82 -20.43
C LEU A 16 -8.72 -41.54 -20.12
N MET A 17 -8.43 -40.43 -20.83
CA MET A 17 -9.13 -39.15 -20.64
C MET A 17 -10.47 -39.03 -21.37
N THR A 18 -10.77 -39.93 -22.35
CA THR A 18 -12.01 -39.84 -23.12
C THR A 18 -13.13 -40.74 -22.60
N ASP A 19 -12.89 -41.59 -21.61
CA ASP A 19 -13.92 -42.49 -21.07
C ASP A 19 -14.59 -41.92 -19.79
N THR A 20 -15.12 -40.69 -19.90
CA THR A 20 -15.91 -40.04 -18.81
C THR A 20 -17.36 -40.50 -18.73
N THR A 21 -17.77 -41.50 -19.56
CA THR A 21 -19.16 -41.96 -19.61
C THR A 21 -19.48 -43.16 -18.69
N ARG A 22 -18.52 -43.57 -17.83
CA ARG A 22 -18.70 -44.75 -16.97
C ARG A 22 -18.77 -44.41 -15.47
N SER A 23 -19.59 -43.44 -15.06
CA SER A 23 -19.84 -43.20 -13.63
C SER A 23 -21.33 -43.15 -13.33
N ALA A 24 -22.00 -44.27 -13.46
CA ALA A 24 -23.38 -44.44 -12.99
C ALA A 24 -23.49 -45.31 -11.73
N ARG A 25 -22.40 -45.68 -11.08
CA ARG A 25 -22.41 -46.36 -9.77
C ARG A 25 -21.24 -45.82 -8.96
N GLY A 26 -21.58 -45.12 -7.86
CA GLY A 26 -20.68 -44.36 -6.98
C GLY A 26 -19.58 -45.17 -6.32
N GLY A 27 -18.58 -45.62 -7.11
CA GLY A 27 -17.35 -46.24 -6.63
C GLY A 27 -16.20 -45.22 -6.74
N VAL A 28 -15.28 -45.29 -5.79
CA VAL A 28 -14.02 -44.53 -5.87
C VAL A 28 -13.25 -45.02 -7.12
N PRO A 29 -12.78 -44.14 -8.00
CA PRO A 29 -12.02 -44.54 -9.17
C PRO A 29 -10.72 -45.25 -8.75
N GLU A 30 -10.33 -46.29 -9.49
CA GLU A 30 -9.12 -47.08 -9.22
C GLU A 30 -7.83 -46.23 -9.25
N ARG A 31 -7.83 -45.15 -10.01
CA ARG A 31 -6.77 -44.13 -10.03
C ARG A 31 -7.42 -42.73 -9.97
N PRO A 32 -7.43 -42.11 -8.81
CA PRO A 32 -7.95 -40.76 -8.67
C PRO A 32 -7.08 -39.79 -9.46
N SER A 33 -7.69 -38.86 -10.22
CA SER A 33 -7.03 -37.75 -10.87
C SER A 33 -7.44 -36.42 -10.18
N LEU A 34 -6.49 -35.49 -10.10
CA LEU A 34 -6.76 -34.13 -9.63
C LEU A 34 -7.18 -33.20 -10.78
N ASP A 35 -7.07 -33.67 -12.04
CA ASP A 35 -7.36 -32.83 -13.19
C ASP A 35 -8.84 -32.43 -13.24
N GLY A 36 -9.09 -31.10 -13.33
CA GLY A 36 -10.44 -30.52 -13.36
C GLY A 36 -11.20 -30.58 -12.03
N LEU A 37 -10.51 -30.95 -10.94
CA LEU A 37 -11.14 -31.05 -9.62
C LEU A 37 -11.53 -29.68 -9.08
N GLU A 38 -10.65 -28.68 -9.23
CA GLU A 38 -10.88 -27.32 -8.79
C GLU A 38 -12.12 -26.71 -9.47
N GLU A 39 -12.21 -26.80 -10.79
CA GLU A 39 -13.33 -26.26 -11.56
C GLU A 39 -14.65 -26.97 -11.22
N THR A 40 -14.58 -28.28 -10.99
CA THR A 40 -15.76 -29.09 -10.64
C THR A 40 -16.31 -28.66 -9.29
N TRP A 41 -15.46 -28.53 -8.28
CA TRP A 41 -15.88 -28.16 -6.94
C TRP A 41 -16.24 -26.67 -6.85
N ALA A 42 -15.53 -25.78 -7.50
CA ALA A 42 -15.87 -24.36 -7.54
C ALA A 42 -17.28 -24.13 -8.10
N ARG A 43 -17.63 -24.80 -9.22
CA ARG A 43 -18.98 -24.74 -9.79
C ARG A 43 -20.04 -25.31 -8.85
N ARG A 44 -19.74 -26.42 -8.20
CA ARG A 44 -20.66 -27.07 -7.27
C ARG A 44 -20.92 -26.19 -6.05
N TRP A 45 -19.89 -25.67 -5.41
CA TRP A 45 -20.01 -24.79 -4.25
C TRP A 45 -20.79 -23.52 -4.59
N GLN A 46 -20.61 -22.99 -5.78
CA GLN A 46 -21.37 -21.83 -6.24
C GLN A 46 -22.84 -22.19 -6.50
N SER A 47 -23.15 -23.29 -7.18
CA SER A 47 -24.53 -23.71 -7.46
C SER A 47 -25.30 -24.06 -6.20
N ASP A 48 -24.66 -24.71 -5.25
CA ASP A 48 -25.25 -25.17 -4.00
C ASP A 48 -25.30 -24.04 -2.94
N GLY A 49 -24.69 -22.87 -3.19
CA GLY A 49 -24.59 -21.78 -2.22
C GLY A 49 -23.82 -22.17 -0.95
N THR A 50 -22.84 -23.09 -1.06
CA THR A 50 -22.17 -23.72 0.07
C THR A 50 -21.55 -22.72 1.06
N TYR A 51 -21.11 -21.59 0.58
CA TYR A 51 -20.46 -20.54 1.38
C TYR A 51 -21.30 -19.28 1.54
N ALA A 52 -22.54 -19.29 1.05
CA ALA A 52 -23.44 -18.14 1.18
C ALA A 52 -23.75 -17.88 2.66
N PHE A 53 -23.72 -16.59 3.04
CA PHE A 53 -24.01 -16.17 4.40
C PHE A 53 -25.52 -16.13 4.66
N ASP A 54 -25.97 -16.90 5.64
CA ASP A 54 -27.36 -16.91 6.08
C ASP A 54 -27.64 -15.78 7.07
N ARG A 55 -28.34 -14.73 6.59
CA ARG A 55 -28.70 -13.55 7.38
C ARG A 55 -29.83 -13.80 8.38
N THR A 56 -30.45 -14.99 8.38
CA THR A 56 -31.53 -15.34 9.32
C THR A 56 -31.00 -15.87 10.66
N LYS A 57 -29.70 -16.14 10.74
CA LYS A 57 -29.03 -16.67 11.93
C LYS A 57 -28.85 -15.62 13.01
N GLU A 58 -28.95 -16.06 14.26
CA GLU A 58 -28.68 -15.21 15.41
C GLU A 58 -27.18 -14.82 15.48
N ARG A 59 -26.92 -13.63 15.99
CA ARG A 59 -25.54 -13.10 16.10
C ARG A 59 -24.60 -14.03 16.89
N SER A 60 -25.12 -14.74 17.89
CA SER A 60 -24.39 -15.73 18.68
C SER A 60 -23.85 -16.90 17.87
N ASP A 61 -24.49 -17.23 16.75
CA ASP A 61 -24.11 -18.34 15.87
C ASP A 61 -23.18 -17.92 14.75
N VAL A 62 -22.98 -16.59 14.59
CA VAL A 62 -22.14 -16.03 13.52
C VAL A 62 -20.69 -15.95 13.97
N TYR A 63 -19.80 -16.35 13.09
CA TYR A 63 -18.38 -16.05 13.14
C TYR A 63 -18.01 -15.13 11.97
N ALA A 64 -17.65 -13.90 12.28
CA ALA A 64 -17.26 -12.92 11.25
C ALA A 64 -15.75 -12.92 11.05
N ILE A 65 -15.35 -12.89 9.79
CA ILE A 65 -13.96 -12.70 9.38
C ILE A 65 -13.84 -11.33 8.74
N ASP A 66 -12.97 -10.51 9.30
CA ASP A 66 -12.62 -9.20 8.81
C ASP A 66 -11.14 -9.25 8.39
N THR A 67 -10.90 -9.42 7.09
CA THR A 67 -9.56 -9.36 6.50
C THR A 67 -9.42 -8.06 5.71
N PRO A 68 -8.27 -7.38 5.81
CA PRO A 68 -7.99 -6.27 4.92
C PRO A 68 -8.15 -6.69 3.46
N PRO A 69 -8.81 -5.90 2.62
CA PRO A 69 -8.90 -6.21 1.20
C PRO A 69 -7.52 -6.15 0.56
N PRO A 70 -7.16 -7.08 -0.36
CA PRO A 70 -5.90 -6.99 -1.07
C PRO A 70 -5.88 -5.75 -1.97
N THR A 71 -4.72 -5.10 -2.07
CA THR A 71 -4.51 -4.02 -3.03
C THR A 71 -4.47 -4.58 -4.44
N VAL A 72 -5.39 -4.12 -5.30
CA VAL A 72 -5.53 -4.58 -6.67
C VAL A 72 -4.60 -3.79 -7.58
N SER A 73 -3.30 -4.10 -7.52
CA SER A 73 -2.29 -3.39 -8.29
C SER A 73 -1.21 -4.37 -8.80
N GLY A 74 -1.54 -5.12 -9.85
CA GLY A 74 -0.62 -6.06 -10.45
C GLY A 74 -0.99 -7.52 -10.24
N GLU A 75 0.00 -8.40 -10.11
CA GLU A 75 -0.22 -9.83 -9.96
C GLU A 75 -0.22 -10.25 -8.48
N LEU A 76 -1.07 -11.23 -8.16
CA LEU A 76 -1.04 -11.89 -6.87
C LEU A 76 0.31 -12.62 -6.68
N HIS A 77 0.94 -12.39 -5.54
CA HIS A 77 2.16 -13.09 -5.16
C HIS A 77 1.91 -14.10 -4.02
N MET A 78 2.89 -14.96 -3.76
CA MET A 78 2.77 -16.03 -2.75
C MET A 78 2.40 -15.53 -1.35
N GLY A 79 2.77 -14.30 -0.99
CA GLY A 79 2.36 -13.70 0.29
C GLY A 79 0.84 -13.53 0.42
N HIS A 80 0.17 -13.10 -0.65
CA HIS A 80 -1.29 -13.05 -0.68
C HIS A 80 -1.91 -14.44 -0.53
N VAL A 81 -1.43 -15.42 -1.33
CA VAL A 81 -1.92 -16.80 -1.28
C VAL A 81 -1.77 -17.36 0.14
N PHE A 82 -0.63 -17.16 0.77
CA PHE A 82 -0.33 -17.62 2.10
C PHE A 82 -1.30 -17.03 3.14
N SER A 83 -1.44 -15.71 3.18
CA SER A 83 -2.31 -15.00 4.13
C SER A 83 -3.77 -15.41 4.01
N TYR A 84 -4.31 -15.44 2.78
CA TYR A 84 -5.72 -15.77 2.57
C TYR A 84 -6.02 -17.26 2.77
N THR A 85 -5.06 -18.15 2.50
CA THR A 85 -5.20 -19.58 2.82
C THR A 85 -5.29 -19.81 4.33
N HIS A 86 -4.49 -19.10 5.15
CA HIS A 86 -4.60 -19.16 6.62
C HIS A 86 -5.97 -18.71 7.09
N THR A 87 -6.46 -17.58 6.59
CA THR A 87 -7.79 -17.07 6.91
C THR A 87 -8.88 -18.04 6.51
N ASP A 88 -8.79 -18.63 5.32
CA ASP A 88 -9.75 -19.62 4.83
C ASP A 88 -9.75 -20.92 5.67
N THR A 89 -8.60 -21.32 6.18
CA THR A 89 -8.49 -22.45 7.11
C THR A 89 -9.32 -22.20 8.36
N VAL A 90 -9.25 -20.98 8.93
CA VAL A 90 -10.09 -20.59 10.07
C VAL A 90 -11.57 -20.58 9.72
N ALA A 91 -11.92 -20.04 8.53
CA ALA A 91 -13.30 -20.02 8.05
C ALA A 91 -13.89 -21.44 7.97
N ARG A 92 -13.16 -22.35 7.34
CA ARG A 92 -13.57 -23.76 7.21
C ARG A 92 -13.68 -24.45 8.54
N PHE A 93 -12.73 -24.25 9.43
CA PHE A 93 -12.76 -24.79 10.79
C PHE A 93 -14.02 -24.33 11.55
N GLN A 94 -14.37 -23.07 11.48
CA GLN A 94 -15.57 -22.54 12.14
C GLN A 94 -16.86 -23.11 11.55
N ARG A 95 -16.93 -23.30 10.22
CA ARG A 95 -18.07 -23.98 9.59
C ARG A 95 -18.18 -25.44 10.04
N MET A 96 -17.05 -26.16 10.15
CA MET A 96 -17.04 -27.54 10.66
C MET A 96 -17.52 -27.62 12.12
N ARG A 97 -17.38 -26.53 12.89
CA ARG A 97 -17.93 -26.41 14.25
C ARG A 97 -19.40 -26.00 14.28
N GLY A 98 -20.06 -25.88 13.14
CA GLY A 98 -21.45 -25.51 13.02
C GLY A 98 -21.74 -24.00 13.09
N ARG A 99 -20.70 -23.14 13.00
CA ARG A 99 -20.89 -21.69 12.94
C ARG A 99 -21.31 -21.23 11.54
N THR A 100 -22.19 -20.24 11.49
CA THR A 100 -22.44 -19.49 10.26
C THR A 100 -21.33 -18.47 10.07
N VAL A 101 -20.55 -18.61 9.00
CA VAL A 101 -19.39 -17.75 8.76
C VAL A 101 -19.73 -16.60 7.84
N PHE A 102 -19.57 -15.38 8.33
CA PHE A 102 -19.60 -14.16 7.51
C PHE A 102 -18.18 -13.90 6.99
N TYR A 103 -17.95 -14.15 5.70
CA TYR A 103 -16.63 -13.98 5.07
C TYR A 103 -16.79 -13.31 3.70
N PRO A 104 -16.87 -11.97 3.65
CA PRO A 104 -16.88 -11.21 2.42
C PRO A 104 -15.47 -11.11 1.82
N MET A 105 -15.38 -10.74 0.53
CA MET A 105 -14.15 -10.34 -0.13
C MET A 105 -14.23 -8.86 -0.53
N GLY A 106 -13.18 -8.12 -0.26
CA GLY A 106 -13.03 -6.73 -0.68
C GLY A 106 -11.86 -6.56 -1.65
N TRP A 107 -11.86 -5.44 -2.39
CA TRP A 107 -10.77 -5.01 -3.25
C TRP A 107 -10.32 -3.62 -2.82
N ASP A 108 -9.01 -3.45 -2.61
CA ASP A 108 -8.43 -2.14 -2.34
C ASP A 108 -7.88 -1.54 -3.63
N ASP A 109 -8.70 -0.68 -4.25
CA ASP A 109 -8.50 -0.16 -5.61
C ASP A 109 -7.85 1.20 -5.63
N ASN A 110 -7.46 1.75 -4.49
CA ASN A 110 -6.94 3.09 -4.40
C ASN A 110 -5.44 3.12 -4.07
N GLY A 111 -4.86 4.31 -4.16
CA GLY A 111 -3.51 4.60 -3.74
C GLY A 111 -2.47 4.61 -4.86
N LEU A 112 -1.25 5.01 -4.51
CA LEU A 112 -0.12 5.14 -5.43
C LEU A 112 0.23 3.85 -6.19
N PRO A 113 0.11 2.64 -5.62
CA PRO A 113 0.35 1.42 -6.38
C PRO A 113 -0.54 1.29 -7.62
N THR A 114 -1.84 1.59 -7.50
CA THR A 114 -2.77 1.59 -8.64
C THR A 114 -2.41 2.68 -9.65
N GLU A 115 -2.11 3.90 -9.20
CA GLU A 115 -1.70 5.00 -10.07
C GLU A 115 -0.40 4.66 -10.83
N ARG A 116 0.61 4.13 -10.16
CA ARG A 116 1.87 3.68 -10.79
C ARG A 116 1.64 2.58 -11.82
N ARG A 117 0.72 1.65 -11.53
CA ARG A 117 0.37 0.59 -12.47
C ARG A 117 -0.25 1.17 -13.73
N VAL A 118 -1.20 2.10 -13.62
CA VAL A 118 -1.81 2.80 -14.76
C VAL A 118 -0.75 3.53 -15.59
N GLN A 119 0.17 4.24 -14.95
CA GLN A 119 1.28 4.90 -15.64
C GLN A 119 2.13 3.89 -16.42
N ASN A 120 2.49 2.78 -15.81
CA ASN A 120 3.34 1.76 -16.43
C ASN A 120 2.62 1.02 -17.57
N VAL A 121 1.32 0.79 -17.45
CA VAL A 121 0.54 0.06 -18.47
C VAL A 121 0.24 0.96 -19.66
N TYR A 122 -0.11 2.22 -19.43
CA TYR A 122 -0.60 3.15 -20.46
C TYR A 122 0.36 4.28 -20.84
N GLY A 123 1.49 4.45 -20.14
CA GLY A 123 2.45 5.52 -20.42
C GLY A 123 1.87 6.92 -20.24
N VAL A 124 1.02 7.12 -19.24
CA VAL A 124 0.35 8.38 -18.95
C VAL A 124 0.64 8.86 -17.53
N ARG A 125 0.51 10.15 -17.28
CA ARG A 125 0.58 10.73 -15.93
C ARG A 125 -0.53 11.77 -15.73
N PRO A 126 -1.06 11.92 -14.50
CA PRO A 126 -2.05 12.95 -14.23
C PRO A 126 -1.40 14.34 -14.25
N ASP A 127 -2.11 15.30 -14.80
CA ASP A 127 -1.78 16.72 -14.73
C ASP A 127 -3.03 17.51 -14.33
N PRO A 128 -3.06 18.10 -13.12
CA PRO A 128 -4.21 18.85 -12.64
C PRO A 128 -4.49 20.15 -13.41
N ALA A 129 -3.50 20.65 -14.15
CA ALA A 129 -3.67 21.85 -14.99
C ALA A 129 -4.42 21.57 -16.30
N LEU A 130 -4.50 20.32 -16.72
CA LEU A 130 -5.19 19.94 -17.93
C LEU A 130 -6.71 19.82 -17.71
N PRO A 131 -7.53 20.40 -18.61
CA PRO A 131 -8.98 20.23 -18.55
C PRO A 131 -9.39 18.79 -18.86
N TYR A 132 -10.54 18.38 -18.31
CA TYR A 132 -11.14 17.08 -18.63
C TYR A 132 -11.48 17.01 -20.13
N ASP A 133 -11.03 15.96 -20.79
CA ASP A 133 -11.37 15.63 -22.16
C ASP A 133 -12.30 14.41 -22.21
N ARG A 134 -13.56 14.64 -22.57
CA ARG A 134 -14.56 13.59 -22.65
C ARG A 134 -14.31 12.59 -23.79
N ASP A 135 -13.65 13.05 -24.83
CA ASP A 135 -13.39 12.25 -26.04
C ASP A 135 -12.02 11.57 -26.00
N TRP A 136 -11.23 11.82 -24.94
CA TRP A 136 -9.95 11.16 -24.73
C TRP A 136 -10.12 9.64 -24.70
N ARG A 137 -9.19 8.95 -25.33
CA ARG A 137 -9.14 7.49 -25.31
C ARG A 137 -7.77 7.02 -24.86
N PRO A 138 -7.69 5.95 -24.03
CA PRO A 138 -6.42 5.40 -23.61
C PRO A 138 -5.62 4.89 -24.81
N PRO A 139 -4.28 5.01 -24.76
CA PRO A 139 -3.40 4.38 -25.75
C PRO A 139 -3.54 2.86 -25.72
N ALA A 140 -3.09 2.20 -26.79
CA ALA A 140 -2.98 0.75 -26.78
C ALA A 140 -2.03 0.30 -25.66
N ALA A 141 -2.43 -0.70 -24.88
CA ALA A 141 -1.71 -1.19 -23.72
C ALA A 141 -1.33 -2.68 -23.86
N PRO A 142 -0.22 -3.13 -23.25
CA PRO A 142 0.79 -2.31 -22.55
C PRO A 142 1.67 -1.49 -23.52
N VAL A 143 2.13 -0.34 -23.04
CA VAL A 143 3.06 0.50 -23.80
C VAL A 143 4.51 0.02 -23.65
N ASP A 144 5.39 0.49 -24.55
CA ASP A 144 6.83 0.22 -24.51
C ASP A 144 7.57 1.01 -23.42
N ASP A 145 8.85 0.70 -23.22
CA ASP A 145 9.68 1.35 -22.21
C ASP A 145 9.93 2.84 -22.48
N ALA A 146 9.87 3.29 -23.73
CA ALA A 146 10.06 4.69 -24.08
C ALA A 146 8.87 5.53 -23.58
N ALA A 147 7.65 5.06 -23.79
CA ALA A 147 6.44 5.70 -23.31
C ALA A 147 6.35 5.67 -21.76
N ARG A 148 6.81 4.59 -21.12
CA ARG A 148 6.90 4.53 -19.65
C ARG A 148 7.85 5.57 -19.07
N LYS A 149 8.99 5.81 -19.72
CA LYS A 149 9.98 6.81 -19.28
C LYS A 149 9.54 8.25 -19.55
N ASN A 150 8.71 8.45 -20.56
CA ASN A 150 8.20 9.76 -20.97
C ASN A 150 6.67 9.74 -21.02
N PRO A 151 5.99 9.63 -19.88
CA PRO A 151 4.54 9.48 -19.85
C PRO A 151 3.84 10.75 -20.38
N THR A 152 2.81 10.55 -21.18
CA THR A 152 1.96 11.62 -21.69
C THR A 152 1.10 12.19 -20.56
N ALA A 153 1.10 13.52 -20.42
CA ALA A 153 0.24 14.19 -19.46
C ALA A 153 -1.23 14.13 -19.91
N ILE A 154 -2.12 13.74 -19.00
CA ILE A 154 -3.58 13.74 -19.20
C ILE A 154 -4.26 14.41 -18.01
N SER A 155 -5.52 14.84 -18.18
CA SER A 155 -6.25 15.45 -17.07
C SER A 155 -6.38 14.47 -15.90
N ARG A 156 -6.40 15.00 -14.67
CA ARG A 156 -6.60 14.17 -13.47
C ARG A 156 -7.88 13.32 -13.56
N ARG A 157 -8.95 13.85 -14.13
CA ARG A 157 -10.21 13.12 -14.26
C ARG A 157 -10.11 11.97 -15.27
N ASN A 158 -9.48 12.16 -16.44
CA ASN A 158 -9.23 11.07 -17.37
C ASN A 158 -8.33 9.98 -16.76
N PHE A 159 -7.35 10.40 -15.96
CA PHE A 159 -6.48 9.45 -15.25
C PHE A 159 -7.26 8.61 -14.23
N ILE A 160 -8.17 9.22 -13.45
CA ILE A 160 -9.03 8.49 -12.51
C ILE A 160 -9.93 7.50 -13.24
N GLU A 161 -10.59 7.91 -14.33
CA GLU A 161 -11.42 7.03 -15.15
C GLU A 161 -10.62 5.83 -15.70
N LEU A 162 -9.34 6.05 -16.03
CA LEU A 162 -8.45 4.99 -16.47
C LEU A 162 -8.04 4.04 -15.33
N CYS A 163 -7.83 4.56 -14.12
CA CYS A 163 -7.61 3.75 -12.93
C CYS A 163 -8.83 2.83 -12.68
N GLU A 164 -10.03 3.38 -12.72
CA GLU A 164 -11.28 2.62 -12.53
C GLU A 164 -11.46 1.52 -13.59
N LEU A 165 -11.04 1.76 -14.83
CA LEU A 165 -11.08 0.74 -15.89
C LEU A 165 -10.09 -0.39 -15.65
N LEU A 166 -8.87 -0.08 -15.24
CA LEU A 166 -7.82 -1.07 -15.03
C LEU A 166 -8.10 -1.94 -13.80
N THR A 167 -8.59 -1.34 -12.70
CA THR A 167 -8.91 -2.09 -11.48
C THR A 167 -9.98 -3.15 -11.72
N VAL A 168 -11.00 -2.89 -12.53
CA VAL A 168 -12.02 -3.89 -12.88
C VAL A 168 -11.43 -5.13 -13.54
N GLU A 169 -10.42 -4.99 -14.39
CA GLU A 169 -9.77 -6.13 -15.03
C GLU A 169 -8.83 -6.87 -14.04
N ASP A 170 -8.13 -6.13 -13.20
CA ASP A 170 -7.26 -6.70 -12.17
C ASP A 170 -8.10 -7.46 -11.11
N GLU A 171 -9.23 -6.92 -10.65
CA GLU A 171 -10.18 -7.60 -9.75
C GLU A 171 -10.64 -8.97 -10.30
N LYS A 172 -10.98 -9.03 -11.58
CA LYS A 172 -11.37 -10.29 -12.23
C LYS A 172 -10.25 -11.32 -12.21
N ALA A 173 -9.01 -10.89 -12.44
CA ALA A 173 -7.86 -11.78 -12.40
C ALA A 173 -7.61 -12.31 -10.97
N PHE A 174 -7.73 -11.45 -9.96
CA PHE A 174 -7.63 -11.82 -8.55
C PHE A 174 -8.75 -12.79 -8.15
N GLU A 175 -9.99 -12.46 -8.48
CA GLU A 175 -11.14 -13.34 -8.19
C GLU A 175 -10.99 -14.71 -8.83
N ALA A 176 -10.57 -14.76 -10.10
CA ALA A 176 -10.36 -16.03 -10.80
C ALA A 176 -9.35 -16.93 -10.09
N LEU A 177 -8.25 -16.36 -9.60
CA LEU A 177 -7.25 -17.11 -8.85
C LEU A 177 -7.77 -17.56 -7.49
N TRP A 178 -8.45 -16.69 -6.73
CA TRP A 178 -9.05 -17.03 -5.44
C TRP A 178 -10.09 -18.15 -5.56
N ARG A 179 -10.90 -18.11 -6.61
CA ARG A 179 -11.88 -19.17 -6.90
C ARG A 179 -11.18 -20.49 -7.25
N ARG A 180 -10.08 -20.45 -7.99
CA ARG A 180 -9.27 -21.64 -8.29
C ARG A 180 -8.61 -22.24 -7.06
N LEU A 181 -8.13 -21.42 -6.13
CA LEU A 181 -7.63 -21.85 -4.82
C LEU A 181 -8.75 -22.39 -3.91
N GLY A 182 -10.00 -22.17 -4.28
CA GLY A 182 -11.17 -22.66 -3.58
C GLY A 182 -11.45 -21.95 -2.28
N LEU A 183 -11.12 -20.65 -2.16
CA LEU A 183 -11.44 -19.86 -0.97
C LEU A 183 -12.94 -19.90 -0.67
N SER A 184 -13.28 -20.15 0.58
CA SER A 184 -14.66 -20.31 1.06
C SER A 184 -15.36 -18.98 1.36
N VAL A 185 -15.18 -18.02 0.47
CA VAL A 185 -15.73 -16.66 0.53
C VAL A 185 -17.15 -16.66 -0.02
N ASP A 186 -18.02 -15.83 0.55
CA ASP A 186 -19.30 -15.50 -0.07
C ASP A 186 -19.10 -14.40 -1.13
N TRP A 187 -18.95 -14.79 -2.37
CA TRP A 187 -18.71 -13.91 -3.51
C TRP A 187 -19.89 -12.96 -3.83
N SER A 188 -21.06 -13.17 -3.25
CA SER A 188 -22.18 -12.23 -3.36
C SER A 188 -22.01 -10.99 -2.48
N LEU A 189 -21.07 -11.04 -1.54
CA LEU A 189 -20.75 -9.97 -0.60
C LEU A 189 -19.48 -9.19 -0.99
N THR A 190 -19.04 -9.29 -2.24
CA THR A 190 -17.89 -8.55 -2.74
C THR A 190 -18.12 -7.03 -2.68
N TYR A 191 -17.08 -6.29 -2.28
CA TYR A 191 -17.10 -4.83 -2.22
C TYR A 191 -15.77 -4.23 -2.71
N THR A 192 -15.78 -2.95 -3.07
CA THR A 192 -14.55 -2.21 -3.37
C THR A 192 -14.40 -1.04 -2.41
N THR A 193 -13.16 -0.68 -2.06
CA THR A 193 -12.89 0.44 -1.15
C THR A 193 -13.30 1.78 -1.74
N ILE A 194 -13.30 1.91 -3.08
CA ILE A 194 -13.76 3.09 -3.82
C ILE A 194 -15.25 3.06 -4.17
N GLY A 195 -15.94 1.98 -3.85
CA GLY A 195 -17.37 1.83 -4.10
C GLY A 195 -18.22 2.86 -3.35
N SER A 196 -19.40 3.16 -3.88
CA SER A 196 -20.28 4.19 -3.30
C SER A 196 -20.68 3.89 -1.85
N ALA A 197 -20.94 2.63 -1.51
CA ALA A 197 -21.28 2.19 -0.15
C ALA A 197 -20.09 2.37 0.82
N ALA A 198 -18.87 1.97 0.40
CA ALA A 198 -17.66 2.12 1.19
C ALA A 198 -17.33 3.60 1.42
N ARG A 199 -17.39 4.43 0.37
CA ARG A 199 -17.19 5.89 0.49
C ARG A 199 -18.21 6.53 1.44
N ALA A 200 -19.48 6.17 1.33
CA ALA A 200 -20.50 6.70 2.23
C ALA A 200 -20.28 6.28 3.70
N ALA A 201 -19.82 5.04 3.94
CA ALA A 201 -19.51 4.56 5.27
C ALA A 201 -18.29 5.31 5.86
N SER A 202 -17.23 5.45 5.09
CA SER A 202 -16.00 6.18 5.47
C SER A 202 -16.29 7.65 5.79
N GLN A 203 -17.03 8.35 4.92
CA GLN A 203 -17.39 9.75 5.16
C GLN A 203 -18.25 9.94 6.41
N ARG A 204 -19.21 9.03 6.66
CA ARG A 204 -19.99 9.08 7.90
C ARG A 204 -19.15 8.84 9.15
N ALA A 205 -18.18 7.90 9.07
CA ALA A 205 -17.24 7.66 10.17
C ALA A 205 -16.38 8.89 10.44
N PHE A 206 -15.84 9.54 9.41
CA PHE A 206 -15.09 10.78 9.53
C PHE A 206 -15.93 11.90 10.18
N LEU A 207 -17.16 12.12 9.72
CA LEU A 207 -18.03 13.14 10.30
C LEU A 207 -18.38 12.89 11.78
N ARG A 208 -18.48 11.61 12.18
CA ARG A 208 -18.64 11.24 13.60
C ARG A 208 -17.40 11.57 14.42
N ASN A 209 -16.21 11.31 13.89
CA ASN A 209 -14.95 11.64 14.54
C ASN A 209 -14.78 13.16 14.65
N LEU A 210 -15.13 13.91 13.60
CA LEU A 210 -15.15 15.38 13.63
C LEU A 210 -16.10 15.92 14.71
N ALA A 211 -17.31 15.37 14.81
CA ALA A 211 -18.30 15.78 15.81
C ALA A 211 -17.84 15.49 17.25
N ARG A 212 -16.96 14.51 17.47
CA ARG A 212 -16.37 14.19 18.77
C ARG A 212 -15.06 14.93 19.05
N GLY A 213 -14.57 15.73 18.09
CA GLY A 213 -13.29 16.44 18.20
C GLY A 213 -12.07 15.52 18.02
N GLU A 214 -12.24 14.28 17.57
CA GLU A 214 -11.17 13.33 17.31
C GLU A 214 -10.50 13.57 15.95
N ALA A 215 -11.22 14.18 15.00
CA ALA A 215 -10.67 14.68 13.76
C ALA A 215 -10.68 16.21 13.80
N TYR A 216 -9.54 16.81 13.49
CA TYR A 216 -9.35 18.26 13.50
C TYR A 216 -8.34 18.66 12.40
N GLN A 217 -8.35 19.93 12.04
CA GLN A 217 -7.36 20.49 11.13
C GLN A 217 -6.15 20.98 11.93
N ALA A 218 -4.97 20.60 11.50
CA ALA A 218 -3.71 21.06 12.08
C ALA A 218 -2.76 21.51 10.97
N GLU A 219 -1.96 22.52 11.27
CA GLU A 219 -0.84 22.90 10.42
C GLU A 219 0.38 22.06 10.84
N ALA A 220 0.80 21.17 9.96
CA ALA A 220 1.96 20.31 10.17
C ALA A 220 2.64 20.01 8.83
N PRO A 221 3.97 19.85 8.80
CA PRO A 221 4.68 19.38 7.62
C PRO A 221 4.19 17.98 7.22
N THR A 222 4.06 17.76 5.92
CA THR A 222 3.76 16.43 5.36
C THR A 222 4.69 16.14 4.20
N LEU A 223 4.89 14.84 3.95
CA LEU A 223 5.65 14.40 2.79
C LEU A 223 4.86 14.69 1.52
N TRP A 224 5.55 15.25 0.54
CA TRP A 224 4.95 15.65 -0.72
C TRP A 224 5.76 15.14 -1.90
N ASP A 225 5.12 14.40 -2.82
CA ASP A 225 5.73 14.01 -4.09
C ASP A 225 5.48 15.10 -5.14
N VAL A 226 6.55 15.75 -5.57
CA VAL A 226 6.46 16.86 -6.54
C VAL A 226 6.14 16.37 -7.96
N GLY A 227 6.43 15.12 -8.28
CA GLY A 227 6.15 14.51 -9.58
C GLY A 227 4.67 14.17 -9.74
N TYR A 228 4.06 13.65 -8.70
CA TYR A 228 2.63 13.31 -8.67
C TYR A 228 1.75 14.45 -8.17
N GLY A 229 2.33 15.48 -7.51
CA GLY A 229 1.59 16.58 -6.94
C GLY A 229 0.62 16.13 -5.82
N THR A 230 1.08 15.25 -4.94
CA THR A 230 0.25 14.67 -3.85
C THR A 230 1.04 14.45 -2.57
N ALA A 231 0.32 14.43 -1.45
CA ALA A 231 0.88 13.96 -0.19
C ALA A 231 1.19 12.46 -0.26
N VAL A 232 2.26 12.04 0.43
CA VAL A 232 2.75 10.65 0.46
C VAL A 232 2.67 10.13 1.87
N ALA A 233 2.14 8.92 2.05
CA ALA A 233 2.15 8.24 3.33
C ALA A 233 3.58 7.80 3.71
N GLN A 234 3.88 7.81 5.00
CA GLN A 234 5.19 7.40 5.51
C GLN A 234 5.56 5.96 5.11
N ALA A 235 4.56 5.08 5.00
CA ALA A 235 4.73 3.69 4.54
C ALA A 235 5.16 3.56 3.07
N GLU A 236 5.03 4.61 2.27
CA GLU A 236 5.43 4.64 0.85
C GLU A 236 6.90 5.06 0.66
N LEU A 237 7.59 5.41 1.74
CA LEU A 237 9.00 5.81 1.68
C LEU A 237 9.89 4.58 1.52
N GLU A 238 10.77 4.65 0.52
CA GLU A 238 11.86 3.69 0.34
C GLU A 238 13.18 4.29 0.84
N ALA A 239 13.78 3.67 1.85
CA ALA A 239 15.13 4.04 2.28
C ALA A 239 16.15 3.65 1.22
N ARG A 240 17.00 4.60 0.84
CA ARG A 240 18.09 4.37 -0.11
C ARG A 240 19.39 4.90 0.47
N ASP A 241 20.44 4.08 0.38
CA ASP A 241 21.78 4.53 0.72
C ASP A 241 22.26 5.56 -0.31
N TYR A 242 22.69 6.71 0.19
CA TYR A 242 23.23 7.79 -0.62
C TYR A 242 24.57 8.25 -0.03
N PRO A 243 25.62 8.44 -0.86
CA PRO A 243 26.89 9.02 -0.39
C PRO A 243 26.66 10.40 0.20
N GLY A 244 26.84 10.53 1.51
CA GLY A 244 26.69 11.78 2.24
C GLY A 244 28.02 12.30 2.77
N ALA A 245 28.04 13.55 3.20
CA ALA A 245 29.17 14.16 3.88
C ALA A 245 28.68 15.00 5.06
N TYR A 246 29.50 15.09 6.11
CA TYR A 246 29.27 16.06 7.16
C TYR A 246 29.75 17.45 6.71
N HIS A 247 28.85 18.41 6.81
CA HIS A 247 29.14 19.82 6.50
C HIS A 247 29.23 20.60 7.81
N ARG A 248 30.39 21.26 8.02
CA ARG A 248 30.53 22.17 9.15
C ARG A 248 30.08 23.55 8.73
N VAL A 249 29.03 24.04 9.38
CA VAL A 249 28.36 25.30 9.04
C VAL A 249 28.44 26.27 10.22
N ALA A 250 28.78 27.53 9.95
CA ALA A 250 28.85 28.57 10.96
C ALA A 250 27.57 29.38 11.06
N PHE A 251 26.99 29.42 12.23
CA PHE A 251 25.99 30.41 12.64
C PHE A 251 26.69 31.48 13.48
N HIS A 252 26.23 32.71 13.46
CA HIS A 252 26.95 33.80 14.09
C HIS A 252 26.17 34.38 15.26
N ARG A 253 26.82 34.55 16.40
CA ARG A 253 26.31 35.30 17.53
C ARG A 253 26.17 36.79 17.18
N PRO A 254 25.43 37.60 17.95
CA PRO A 254 25.32 39.04 17.72
C PRO A 254 26.64 39.81 17.72
N ASP A 255 27.64 39.30 18.44
CA ASP A 255 29.01 39.85 18.47
C ASP A 255 29.88 39.38 17.28
N GLY A 256 29.34 38.58 16.37
CA GLY A 256 30.03 38.02 15.22
C GLY A 256 30.81 36.70 15.49
N THR A 257 30.83 36.22 16.75
CA THR A 257 31.49 34.95 17.09
C THR A 257 30.73 33.77 16.47
N PRO A 258 31.43 32.84 15.75
CA PRO A 258 30.77 31.70 15.12
C PRO A 258 30.46 30.61 16.12
N ILE A 259 29.23 30.01 15.97
CA ILE A 259 28.86 28.72 16.51
C ILE A 259 28.82 27.74 15.34
N HIS A 260 29.57 26.66 15.39
CA HIS A 260 29.61 25.68 14.34
C HIS A 260 28.67 24.50 14.65
N ILE A 261 27.84 24.17 13.68
CA ILE A 261 27.10 22.90 13.68
C ILE A 261 27.72 21.94 12.67
N GLU A 262 27.44 20.65 12.81
CA GLU A 262 27.77 19.63 11.82
C GLU A 262 26.50 18.94 11.37
N THR A 263 26.22 19.01 10.07
CA THR A 263 24.99 18.46 9.46
C THR A 263 25.33 17.64 8.22
N THR A 264 24.56 16.58 7.99
CA THR A 264 24.56 15.83 6.72
C THR A 264 23.60 16.42 5.69
N ARG A 265 22.77 17.40 6.12
CA ARG A 265 21.70 17.98 5.29
C ARG A 265 21.73 19.50 5.28
N PRO A 266 22.76 20.12 4.67
CA PRO A 266 22.89 21.57 4.62
C PRO A 266 21.76 22.27 3.84
N GLU A 267 21.05 21.52 2.98
CA GLU A 267 19.88 22.00 2.25
C GLU A 267 18.71 22.40 3.16
N LEU A 268 18.70 22.00 4.43
CA LEU A 268 17.67 22.35 5.40
C LEU A 268 17.89 23.70 6.09
N ILE A 269 19.01 24.37 5.88
CA ILE A 269 19.29 25.71 6.47
C ILE A 269 18.13 26.71 6.26
N PRO A 270 17.45 26.76 5.10
CA PRO A 270 16.32 27.68 4.91
C PRO A 270 15.13 27.45 5.86
N SER A 271 14.99 26.25 6.38
CA SER A 271 13.88 25.84 7.26
C SER A 271 14.25 25.78 8.74
N VAL A 272 15.47 26.21 9.10
CA VAL A 272 15.94 26.20 10.49
C VAL A 272 15.17 27.19 11.35
N VAL A 273 14.68 26.74 12.50
CA VAL A 273 13.89 27.55 13.46
C VAL A 273 14.57 27.67 14.81
N ALA A 274 15.51 26.80 15.14
CA ALA A 274 16.30 26.87 16.36
C ALA A 274 17.61 26.10 16.20
N LEU A 275 18.64 26.46 17.02
CA LEU A 275 19.70 25.53 17.37
C LEU A 275 19.39 24.91 18.73
N ILE A 276 19.63 23.61 18.86
CA ILE A 276 19.42 22.89 20.12
C ILE A 276 20.72 22.21 20.58
N ALA A 277 21.01 22.28 21.88
CA ALA A 277 22.08 21.54 22.52
C ALA A 277 21.56 20.92 23.83
N HIS A 278 22.25 19.88 24.31
CA HIS A 278 21.85 19.22 25.56
C HIS A 278 22.00 20.18 26.75
N PRO A 279 21.02 20.23 27.69
CA PRO A 279 21.07 21.12 28.83
C PRO A 279 22.31 20.97 29.71
N ASP A 280 22.92 19.79 29.75
CA ASP A 280 24.13 19.52 30.55
C ASP A 280 25.44 19.67 29.75
N ASP A 281 25.37 20.14 28.49
CA ASP A 281 26.56 20.38 27.70
C ASP A 281 27.21 21.73 28.06
N GLU A 282 28.32 21.64 28.79
CA GLU A 282 29.01 22.83 29.29
C GLU A 282 29.52 23.77 28.17
N ARG A 283 29.70 23.27 26.94
CA ARG A 283 30.15 24.06 25.79
C ARG A 283 29.18 25.13 25.35
N TYR A 284 27.88 24.98 25.68
CA TYR A 284 26.81 25.82 25.17
C TYR A 284 26.00 26.50 26.25
N GLN A 285 26.39 26.41 27.52
CA GLN A 285 25.68 27.02 28.65
C GLN A 285 25.51 28.55 28.52
N ASP A 286 26.51 29.22 27.95
CA ASP A 286 26.54 30.66 27.77
C ASP A 286 25.68 31.18 26.62
N VAL A 287 25.16 30.26 25.77
CA VAL A 287 24.37 30.62 24.58
C VAL A 287 22.89 30.27 24.70
N PHE A 288 22.49 29.50 25.69
CA PHE A 288 21.08 29.19 25.87
C PHE A 288 20.25 30.44 26.15
N GLY A 289 19.14 30.58 25.44
CA GLY A 289 18.24 31.75 25.52
C GLY A 289 18.75 32.95 24.72
N THR A 290 19.89 32.87 24.04
CA THR A 290 20.33 33.89 23.09
C THR A 290 19.91 33.57 21.65
N THR A 291 20.22 34.48 20.72
CA THR A 291 19.97 34.22 19.28
C THR A 291 21.26 34.14 18.52
N VAL A 292 21.19 33.47 17.36
CA VAL A 292 22.25 33.41 16.34
C VAL A 292 21.68 33.71 14.96
N THR A 293 22.51 34.20 14.05
CA THR A 293 22.13 34.50 12.68
C THR A 293 22.49 33.30 11.79
N SER A 294 21.53 32.83 11.02
CA SER A 294 21.74 31.74 10.06
C SER A 294 22.63 32.18 8.90
N PRO A 295 23.48 31.29 8.36
CA PRO A 295 24.27 31.59 7.18
C PRO A 295 23.36 31.75 5.95
N VAL A 296 23.85 32.45 4.93
CA VAL A 296 23.20 32.70 3.63
C VAL A 296 21.96 33.59 3.73
N PHE A 297 21.01 33.27 4.64
CA PHE A 297 19.71 33.94 4.72
C PHE A 297 19.64 35.04 5.78
N GLY A 298 20.57 35.06 6.73
CA GLY A 298 20.66 36.10 7.75
C GLY A 298 19.47 36.15 8.72
N VAL A 299 18.80 35.02 8.94
CA VAL A 299 17.64 34.94 9.85
C VAL A 299 18.13 34.72 11.26
N GLU A 300 17.60 35.50 12.19
CA GLU A 300 17.81 35.31 13.63
C GLU A 300 16.99 34.14 14.15
N ILE A 301 17.68 33.20 14.82
CA ILE A 301 17.05 31.99 15.40
C ILE A 301 17.53 31.81 16.85
N PRO A 302 16.69 31.27 17.76
CA PRO A 302 17.08 31.04 19.15
C PRO A 302 18.01 29.83 19.29
N VAL A 303 18.82 29.86 20.36
CA VAL A 303 19.58 28.72 20.85
C VAL A 303 18.90 28.17 22.10
N LEU A 304 18.45 26.93 22.08
CA LEU A 304 17.62 26.32 23.12
C LEU A 304 18.29 25.08 23.72
N ALA A 305 18.04 24.86 25.01
CA ALA A 305 18.41 23.62 25.68
C ALA A 305 17.33 22.55 25.41
N HIS A 306 17.73 21.38 24.89
CA HIS A 306 16.79 20.28 24.66
C HIS A 306 17.44 18.93 24.93
N PRO A 307 16.80 18.03 25.73
CA PRO A 307 17.40 16.76 26.14
C PRO A 307 17.56 15.75 24.99
N ALA A 308 16.90 15.94 23.85
CA ALA A 308 17.09 15.11 22.67
C ALA A 308 18.38 15.42 21.89
N ALA A 309 19.07 16.53 22.17
CA ALA A 309 20.37 16.82 21.57
C ALA A 309 21.45 15.87 22.15
N GLU A 310 22.23 15.24 21.30
CA GLU A 310 23.26 14.28 21.68
C GLU A 310 24.62 15.00 21.74
N PRO A 311 25.24 15.19 22.93
CA PRO A 311 26.49 15.91 23.07
C PRO A 311 27.68 15.34 22.29
N ASP A 312 27.67 14.00 22.09
CA ASP A 312 28.75 13.26 21.43
C ASP A 312 28.55 13.14 19.91
N LYS A 313 27.44 13.69 19.37
CA LYS A 313 27.15 13.62 17.95
C LYS A 313 27.55 14.92 17.23
N GLY A 314 28.51 14.82 16.33
CA GLY A 314 29.03 15.98 15.61
C GLY A 314 29.56 17.06 16.56
N ALA A 315 29.08 18.28 16.41
CA ALA A 315 29.41 19.38 17.28
C ALA A 315 28.70 19.38 18.65
N GLY A 316 27.72 18.47 18.87
CA GLY A 316 26.86 18.44 20.07
C GLY A 316 25.77 19.50 20.08
N ILE A 317 25.70 20.33 19.04
CA ILE A 317 24.64 21.30 18.79
C ILE A 317 24.09 21.07 17.38
N ALA A 318 22.79 20.97 17.24
CA ALA A 318 22.10 20.66 16.02
C ALA A 318 21.12 21.76 15.61
N MET A 319 20.88 21.90 14.31
CA MET A 319 19.77 22.73 13.82
C MET A 319 18.47 21.93 13.88
N CYS A 320 17.40 22.58 14.32
CA CYS A 320 16.03 22.09 14.30
C CYS A 320 15.30 22.72 13.12
N CYS A 321 14.72 21.90 12.25
CA CYS A 321 14.16 22.31 10.97
C CYS A 321 12.69 21.89 10.84
N THR A 322 11.80 22.84 10.54
CA THR A 322 10.36 22.55 10.42
C THR A 322 9.97 21.83 9.13
N PHE A 323 10.84 21.84 8.11
CA PHE A 323 10.61 21.17 6.85
C PHE A 323 11.82 20.29 6.49
N GLY A 324 11.55 19.07 6.03
CA GLY A 324 12.56 18.13 5.60
C GLY A 324 13.07 17.15 6.67
N ASP A 325 12.75 17.37 7.95
CA ASP A 325 12.98 16.42 9.03
C ASP A 325 11.73 16.28 9.90
N LEU A 326 11.17 15.07 9.96
CA LEU A 326 9.94 14.81 10.74
C LEU A 326 10.23 14.73 12.25
N THR A 327 11.46 14.40 12.64
CA THR A 327 11.86 14.31 14.05
C THR A 327 11.86 15.69 14.69
N ASP A 328 12.25 16.70 13.92
CA ASP A 328 12.33 18.10 14.39
C ASP A 328 10.96 18.76 14.58
N VAL A 329 9.90 18.14 14.06
CA VAL A 329 8.53 18.66 14.15
C VAL A 329 7.82 18.17 15.42
N THR A 330 8.29 17.06 15.99
CA THR A 330 7.71 16.44 17.19
C THR A 330 8.19 17.12 18.44
#